data_7b643b6665c97237a3c2216911c23846
#
_entry.id   7b643b6665c97237a3c2216911c23846
#
_cell.length_a   1.000
_cell.length_b   1.000
_cell.length_c   1.000
_cell.angle_alpha   90.00
_cell.angle_beta   90.00
_cell.angle_gamma   90.00
#
_symmetry.space_group_name_H-M   'P 1'
#
loop_
_entity.id
_entity.type
_entity.pdbx_description
1 polymer ?
#
loop_
_entity_poly.entity_id
_entity_poly.type
_entity_poly.pdbx_seq_one_letter_code
_entity_poly.pdbx_strand_id
1 'polypeptide(L)'
;MKVGIDFGISFTDLSILDESEPKFISFDSKRLSVFNISKQIHKLVNFDDVEFIGVTGGKHYDLPSKIDGIELSHANEIDAISKGTNYLAKNDKKKLIISSGSGTAFVLSDGNLISHAGGTGVGGGTIVGLCNLINDENNPEVINKLANRGKVEKVDLLLNEVVSGPIGELPKDATAVNFGKVRHINKSTKADRTAAIMNLVGQTVARMASATAVAFNCENVYVVGRTPQYDLYKSVLKRWISFAGLSSDFPKNGEFASSLGTLID
;
A
#
# COMPACT_ATOMS: atom_id res chain seq x y z
N MET A 1 11.78 6.50 24.94
CA MET A 1 11.68 6.30 23.48
C MET A 1 10.86 5.05 23.18
N LYS A 2 10.00 5.08 22.13
CA LYS A 2 9.20 3.92 21.70
C LYS A 2 9.62 3.48 20.28
N VAL A 3 9.68 2.17 20.01
CA VAL A 3 10.04 1.61 18.71
C VAL A 3 8.89 0.74 18.20
N GLY A 4 8.35 1.05 17.02
CA GLY A 4 7.30 0.29 16.34
C GLY A 4 7.86 -0.48 15.15
N ILE A 5 7.46 -1.73 14.97
CA ILE A 5 7.98 -2.60 13.91
C ILE A 5 6.83 -3.29 13.20
N ASP A 6 6.79 -3.14 11.87
CA ASP A 6 5.91 -3.92 11.00
C ASP A 6 6.73 -4.95 10.21
N PHE A 7 6.44 -6.24 10.41
CA PHE A 7 7.07 -7.35 9.71
C PHE A 7 6.32 -7.70 8.43
N GLY A 8 6.44 -6.84 7.44
CA GLY A 8 5.82 -7.07 6.13
C GLY A 8 6.51 -8.19 5.32
N ILE A 9 5.84 -8.68 4.29
CA ILE A 9 6.33 -9.75 3.39
C ILE A 9 7.62 -9.33 2.66
N SER A 10 7.66 -8.11 2.15
CA SER A 10 8.77 -7.59 1.33
C SER A 10 9.70 -6.68 2.12
N PHE A 11 9.17 -5.88 3.02
CA PHE A 11 9.90 -4.92 3.83
C PHE A 11 9.51 -5.04 5.30
N THR A 12 10.49 -4.82 6.17
CA THR A 12 10.29 -4.61 7.60
C THR A 12 10.47 -3.12 7.85
N ASP A 13 9.43 -2.48 8.38
CA ASP A 13 9.36 -1.04 8.57
C ASP A 13 9.44 -0.70 10.06
N LEU A 14 10.30 0.25 10.41
CA LEU A 14 10.49 0.76 11.76
C LEU A 14 10.02 2.21 11.87
N SER A 15 9.32 2.49 12.95
CA SER A 15 9.00 3.83 13.41
C SER A 15 9.59 4.05 14.78
N ILE A 16 10.33 5.13 14.98
CA ILE A 16 10.92 5.51 16.26
C ILE A 16 10.25 6.79 16.72
N LEU A 17 9.58 6.74 17.85
CA LEU A 17 8.87 7.86 18.45
C LEU A 17 9.55 8.25 19.77
N ASP A 18 10.05 9.46 19.81
CA ASP A 18 10.54 10.15 21.00
C ASP A 18 9.73 11.43 21.23
N GLU A 19 10.27 12.41 21.91
CA GLU A 19 9.64 13.73 22.10
C GLU A 19 9.65 14.60 20.83
N SER A 20 10.34 14.16 19.78
CA SER A 20 10.47 14.83 18.49
C SER A 20 9.54 14.24 17.42
N GLU A 21 9.72 14.67 16.15
CA GLU A 21 9.02 14.06 15.03
C GLU A 21 9.46 12.59 14.82
N PRO A 22 8.53 11.67 14.44
CA PRO A 22 8.84 10.28 14.23
C PRO A 22 9.94 10.09 13.17
N LYS A 23 10.89 9.17 13.45
CA LYS A 23 11.89 8.72 12.49
C LYS A 23 11.46 7.40 11.88
N PHE A 24 11.71 7.23 10.58
CA PHE A 24 11.25 6.10 9.79
C PHE A 24 12.39 5.43 9.06
N ILE A 25 12.43 4.10 9.09
CA ILE A 25 13.48 3.30 8.47
C ILE A 25 12.87 2.02 7.91
N SER A 26 13.32 1.61 6.72
CA SER A 26 12.88 0.37 6.07
C SER A 26 14.05 -0.56 5.78
N PHE A 27 13.80 -1.86 5.89
CA PHE A 27 14.72 -2.92 5.54
C PHE A 27 14.04 -3.94 4.63
N ASP A 28 14.80 -4.57 3.74
CA ASP A 28 14.33 -5.73 2.97
C ASP A 28 14.13 -6.92 3.93
N SER A 29 12.91 -7.44 4.02
CA SER A 29 12.55 -8.55 4.91
C SER A 29 13.36 -9.83 4.66
N LYS A 30 13.87 -10.06 3.44
CA LYS A 30 14.72 -11.21 3.12
C LYS A 30 16.08 -11.16 3.81
N ARG A 31 16.53 -9.97 4.21
CA ARG A 31 17.83 -9.74 4.87
C ARG A 31 17.72 -9.69 6.39
N LEU A 32 16.51 -9.67 6.95
CA LEU A 32 16.26 -9.58 8.37
C LEU A 32 15.77 -10.92 8.92
N SER A 33 16.60 -11.57 9.72
CA SER A 33 16.14 -12.54 10.71
C SER A 33 15.80 -11.80 12.02
N VAL A 34 14.96 -12.42 12.87
CA VAL A 34 14.66 -11.91 14.21
C VAL A 34 15.94 -11.56 14.98
N PHE A 35 17.00 -12.38 14.83
CA PHE A 35 18.33 -12.15 15.42
C PHE A 35 19.00 -10.86 14.91
N ASN A 36 18.75 -10.45 13.68
CA ASN A 36 19.34 -9.24 13.11
C ASN A 36 18.57 -7.95 13.45
N ILE A 37 17.31 -8.05 13.90
CA ILE A 37 16.48 -6.88 14.20
C ILE A 37 17.01 -6.13 15.40
N SER A 38 17.29 -6.82 16.52
CA SER A 38 17.96 -6.26 17.70
C SER A 38 19.22 -5.50 17.28
N LYS A 39 20.09 -6.16 16.50
CA LYS A 39 21.34 -5.56 16.02
C LYS A 39 21.14 -4.34 15.11
N GLN A 40 20.02 -4.27 14.36
CA GLN A 40 19.71 -3.09 13.56
C GLN A 40 19.15 -1.97 14.44
N ILE A 41 18.28 -2.27 15.40
CA ILE A 41 17.76 -1.26 16.35
C ILE A 41 18.93 -0.63 17.11
N HIS A 42 19.88 -1.42 17.61
CA HIS A 42 21.10 -0.92 18.29
C HIS A 42 21.97 0.03 17.46
N LYS A 43 21.93 -0.08 16.14
CA LYS A 43 22.66 0.87 15.26
C LYS A 43 21.95 2.23 15.10
N LEU A 44 20.67 2.27 15.40
CA LEU A 44 19.79 3.40 15.11
C LEU A 44 19.46 4.22 16.35
N VAL A 45 19.40 3.55 17.50
CA VAL A 45 19.06 4.14 18.79
C VAL A 45 19.95 3.54 19.87
N ASN A 46 20.21 4.32 20.93
CA ASN A 46 20.73 3.76 22.18
C ASN A 46 19.61 2.92 22.80
N PHE A 47 19.84 1.60 22.94
CA PHE A 47 18.81 0.69 23.41
C PHE A 47 18.43 0.92 24.87
N ASP A 48 19.35 1.48 25.68
CA ASP A 48 19.07 1.87 27.06
C ASP A 48 17.97 2.92 27.19
N ASP A 49 17.69 3.68 26.12
CA ASP A 49 16.65 4.69 26.06
C ASP A 49 15.29 4.14 25.55
N VAL A 50 15.25 2.85 25.15
CA VAL A 50 14.02 2.23 24.61
C VAL A 50 13.19 1.66 25.76
N GLU A 51 11.99 2.18 25.91
CA GLU A 51 11.05 1.79 26.99
C GLU A 51 9.94 0.86 26.48
N PHE A 52 9.69 0.87 25.18
CA PHE A 52 8.58 0.14 24.58
C PHE A 52 8.89 -0.32 23.15
N ILE A 53 8.55 -1.56 22.85
CA ILE A 53 8.63 -2.11 21.49
C ILE A 53 7.26 -2.67 21.09
N GLY A 54 6.60 -1.99 20.14
CA GLY A 54 5.37 -2.46 19.51
C GLY A 54 5.67 -3.24 18.23
N VAL A 55 5.00 -4.38 18.02
CA VAL A 55 5.21 -5.22 16.83
C VAL A 55 3.90 -5.59 16.18
N THR A 56 3.91 -5.66 14.83
CA THR A 56 2.78 -6.10 14.00
C THR A 56 3.28 -6.75 12.71
N GLY A 57 2.37 -7.13 11.81
CA GLY A 57 2.67 -7.77 10.52
C GLY A 57 2.59 -9.29 10.56
N GLY A 58 2.72 -9.93 9.41
CA GLY A 58 2.32 -11.34 9.21
C GLY A 58 3.03 -12.40 10.04
N LYS A 59 4.21 -12.11 10.62
CA LYS A 59 5.02 -13.08 11.39
C LYS A 59 5.42 -12.59 12.78
N HIS A 60 4.77 -11.56 13.30
CA HIS A 60 5.16 -11.01 14.58
C HIS A 60 4.93 -11.95 15.78
N TYR A 61 4.05 -12.94 15.64
CA TYR A 61 3.84 -13.96 16.69
C TYR A 61 4.93 -15.03 16.72
N ASP A 62 5.77 -15.15 15.68
CA ASP A 62 6.92 -16.05 15.66
C ASP A 62 8.15 -15.45 16.39
N LEU A 63 8.02 -14.21 16.87
CA LEU A 63 9.09 -13.51 17.59
C LEU A 63 9.25 -14.05 19.02
N PRO A 64 10.45 -13.96 19.62
CA PRO A 64 10.60 -14.19 21.05
C PRO A 64 9.79 -13.15 21.83
N SER A 65 9.39 -13.48 23.07
CA SER A 65 8.61 -12.57 23.91
C SER A 65 9.32 -11.26 24.27
N LYS A 66 10.65 -11.23 24.13
CA LYS A 66 11.49 -10.07 24.47
C LYS A 66 12.59 -9.86 23.43
N ILE A 67 12.96 -8.61 23.20
CA ILE A 67 14.18 -8.20 22.52
C ILE A 67 15.01 -7.38 23.50
N ASP A 68 16.25 -7.83 23.78
CA ASP A 68 17.20 -7.20 24.71
C ASP A 68 16.58 -6.82 26.08
N GLY A 69 15.75 -7.72 26.62
CA GLY A 69 15.10 -7.56 27.92
C GLY A 69 13.76 -6.80 27.89
N ILE A 70 13.42 -6.11 26.81
CA ILE A 70 12.16 -5.38 26.63
C ILE A 70 11.08 -6.31 26.09
N GLU A 71 9.93 -6.35 26.76
CA GLU A 71 8.77 -7.15 26.31
C GLU A 71 8.17 -6.58 25.03
N LEU A 72 7.79 -7.48 24.09
CA LEU A 72 7.14 -7.08 22.87
C LEU A 72 5.63 -6.91 23.10
N SER A 73 5.10 -5.77 22.68
CA SER A 73 3.67 -5.50 22.62
C SER A 73 3.14 -5.85 21.22
N HIS A 74 2.34 -6.91 21.13
CA HIS A 74 1.77 -7.38 19.87
C HIS A 74 0.50 -6.63 19.52
N ALA A 75 0.54 -5.79 18.49
CA ALA A 75 -0.60 -5.03 18.00
C ALA A 75 -1.32 -5.79 16.86
N ASN A 76 -2.66 -5.73 16.86
CA ASN A 76 -3.44 -6.18 15.71
C ASN A 76 -3.10 -5.31 14.50
N GLU A 77 -2.85 -5.93 13.34
CA GLU A 77 -2.42 -5.20 12.13
C GLU A 77 -3.46 -4.18 11.66
N ILE A 78 -4.75 -4.52 11.75
CA ILE A 78 -5.86 -3.64 11.34
C ILE A 78 -5.94 -2.40 12.24
N ASP A 79 -5.77 -2.58 13.55
CA ASP A 79 -5.74 -1.49 14.52
C ASP A 79 -4.51 -0.59 14.28
N ALA A 80 -3.36 -1.20 14.08
CA ALA A 80 -2.12 -0.48 13.79
C ALA A 80 -2.22 0.35 12.50
N ILE A 81 -2.76 -0.21 11.41
CA ILE A 81 -3.01 0.53 10.18
C ILE A 81 -3.90 1.75 10.45
N SER A 82 -5.01 1.57 11.19
CA SER A 82 -5.95 2.66 11.47
C SER A 82 -5.32 3.76 12.32
N LYS A 83 -4.73 3.40 13.45
CA LYS A 83 -4.10 4.35 14.40
C LYS A 83 -2.97 5.13 13.74
N GLY A 84 -2.08 4.45 13.02
CA GLY A 84 -0.97 5.10 12.31
C GLY A 84 -1.45 6.01 11.18
N THR A 85 -2.49 5.60 10.44
CA THR A 85 -3.09 6.46 9.41
C THR A 85 -3.70 7.72 10.03
N ASN A 86 -4.44 7.59 11.14
CA ASN A 86 -5.04 8.72 11.84
C ASN A 86 -3.98 9.71 12.34
N TYR A 87 -2.87 9.19 12.87
CA TYR A 87 -1.73 10.01 13.32
C TYR A 87 -1.10 10.77 12.15
N LEU A 88 -0.76 10.08 11.05
CA LEU A 88 -0.13 10.70 9.87
C LEU A 88 -1.05 11.71 9.17
N ALA A 89 -2.34 11.42 9.12
CA ALA A 89 -3.34 12.29 8.50
C ALA A 89 -3.82 13.42 9.42
N LYS A 90 -3.48 13.37 10.72
CA LYS A 90 -4.01 14.27 11.77
C LYS A 90 -5.55 14.36 11.73
N ASN A 91 -6.19 13.23 11.52
CA ASN A 91 -7.62 13.14 11.30
C ASN A 91 -8.14 11.74 11.73
N ASP A 92 -9.10 11.72 12.65
CA ASP A 92 -9.75 10.53 13.20
C ASP A 92 -11.19 10.32 12.71
N LYS A 93 -11.69 11.20 11.81
CA LYS A 93 -13.04 11.09 11.26
C LYS A 93 -13.19 9.79 10.47
N LYS A 94 -14.45 9.36 10.34
CA LYS A 94 -14.83 8.17 9.54
C LYS A 94 -14.20 8.16 8.16
N LYS A 95 -13.55 7.07 7.81
CA LYS A 95 -12.85 6.87 6.54
C LYS A 95 -12.69 5.41 6.19
N LEU A 96 -12.52 5.14 4.91
CA LEU A 96 -11.94 3.88 4.44
C LEU A 96 -10.44 4.06 4.26
N ILE A 97 -9.64 3.14 4.79
CA ILE A 97 -8.19 3.12 4.60
C ILE A 97 -7.86 1.98 3.64
N ILE A 98 -7.12 2.29 2.59
CA ILE A 98 -6.48 1.32 1.69
C ILE A 98 -5.05 1.13 2.17
N SER A 99 -4.74 0.02 2.79
CA SER A 99 -3.36 -0.38 3.08
C SER A 99 -2.83 -1.19 1.91
N SER A 100 -2.06 -0.54 1.03
CA SER A 100 -1.57 -1.12 -0.21
C SER A 100 -0.08 -1.46 -0.10
N GLY A 101 0.19 -2.68 0.29
CA GLY A 101 1.51 -3.32 0.37
C GLY A 101 1.70 -4.36 -0.74
N SER A 102 2.21 -5.56 -0.43
CA SER A 102 2.32 -6.67 -1.38
C SER A 102 0.95 -7.13 -1.88
N GLY A 103 -0.03 -7.25 -0.99
CA GLY A 103 -1.46 -7.28 -1.25
C GLY A 103 -2.10 -5.96 -0.81
N THR A 104 -3.44 -5.93 -0.71
CA THR A 104 -4.19 -4.75 -0.28
C THR A 104 -5.27 -5.12 0.72
N ALA A 105 -5.29 -4.44 1.86
CA ALA A 105 -6.36 -4.53 2.85
C ALA A 105 -7.18 -3.24 2.86
N PHE A 106 -8.49 -3.37 3.14
CA PHE A 106 -9.40 -2.27 3.37
C PHE A 106 -9.79 -2.24 4.83
N VAL A 107 -9.53 -1.12 5.50
CA VAL A 107 -9.81 -0.93 6.91
C VAL A 107 -10.82 0.20 7.07
N LEU A 108 -11.93 -0.09 7.72
CA LEU A 108 -12.87 0.93 8.17
C LEU A 108 -12.34 1.50 9.48
N SER A 109 -12.23 2.82 9.54
CA SER A 109 -11.89 3.58 10.74
C SER A 109 -12.99 4.60 10.99
N ASP A 110 -13.69 4.48 12.12
CA ASP A 110 -14.79 5.36 12.51
C ASP A 110 -14.69 5.65 14.02
N GLY A 111 -13.84 6.62 14.38
CA GLY A 111 -13.47 6.88 15.79
C GLY A 111 -12.81 5.64 16.40
N ASN A 112 -13.44 5.11 17.47
CA ASN A 112 -12.93 3.90 18.15
C ASN A 112 -13.35 2.59 17.47
N LEU A 113 -14.22 2.65 16.46
CA LEU A 113 -14.64 1.46 15.72
C LEU A 113 -13.66 1.22 14.56
N ILE A 114 -12.86 0.18 14.67
CA ILE A 114 -11.92 -0.25 13.64
C ILE A 114 -12.31 -1.66 13.20
N SER A 115 -12.39 -1.87 11.89
CA SER A 115 -12.70 -3.20 11.36
C SER A 115 -12.06 -3.47 10.02
N HIS A 116 -11.79 -4.74 9.74
CA HIS A 116 -11.40 -5.20 8.41
C HIS A 116 -12.62 -5.19 7.50
N ALA A 117 -12.65 -4.27 6.54
CA ALA A 117 -13.78 -4.07 5.61
C ALA A 117 -13.65 -4.88 4.32
N GLY A 118 -12.52 -5.55 4.11
CA GLY A 118 -12.24 -6.35 2.93
C GLY A 118 -10.79 -6.27 2.50
N GLY A 119 -10.51 -6.74 1.30
CA GLY A 119 -9.17 -6.71 0.75
C GLY A 119 -9.03 -7.55 -0.52
N THR A 120 -7.84 -7.59 -1.06
CA THR A 120 -7.52 -8.39 -2.24
C THR A 120 -6.04 -8.80 -2.22
N GLY A 121 -5.73 -9.97 -2.77
CA GLY A 121 -4.34 -10.37 -3.04
C GLY A 121 -3.63 -9.52 -4.10
N VAL A 122 -4.35 -8.59 -4.73
CA VAL A 122 -3.79 -7.70 -5.76
C VAL A 122 -3.18 -6.47 -5.11
N GLY A 123 -1.91 -6.20 -5.40
CA GLY A 123 -1.16 -5.08 -4.84
C GLY A 123 0.24 -4.95 -5.45
N GLY A 124 1.17 -4.37 -4.70
CA GLY A 124 2.55 -4.17 -5.15
C GLY A 124 3.29 -5.46 -5.49
N GLY A 125 3.03 -6.55 -4.74
CA GLY A 125 3.56 -7.87 -5.05
C GLY A 125 3.08 -8.39 -6.40
N THR A 126 1.81 -8.13 -6.75
CA THR A 126 1.24 -8.48 -8.06
C THR A 126 1.92 -7.68 -9.18
N ILE A 127 2.14 -6.37 -8.96
CA ILE A 127 2.84 -5.52 -9.93
C ILE A 127 4.23 -6.09 -10.22
N VAL A 128 5.03 -6.31 -9.18
CA VAL A 128 6.40 -6.84 -9.33
C VAL A 128 6.41 -8.23 -9.94
N GLY A 129 5.51 -9.13 -9.49
CA GLY A 129 5.40 -10.48 -10.01
C GLY A 129 5.05 -10.53 -11.50
N LEU A 130 4.05 -9.74 -11.93
CA LEU A 130 3.68 -9.67 -13.35
C LEU A 130 4.77 -8.98 -14.19
N CYS A 131 5.43 -7.95 -13.69
CA CYS A 131 6.55 -7.32 -14.38
C CYS A 131 7.73 -8.30 -14.55
N ASN A 132 8.00 -9.12 -13.54
CA ASN A 132 9.02 -10.17 -13.66
C ASN A 132 8.65 -11.22 -14.70
N LEU A 133 7.42 -11.74 -14.65
CA LEU A 133 6.94 -12.76 -15.59
C LEU A 133 6.86 -12.27 -17.05
N ILE A 134 6.43 -11.03 -17.26
CA ILE A 134 6.13 -10.49 -18.61
C ILE A 134 7.33 -9.75 -19.21
N ASN A 135 8.12 -9.09 -18.38
CA ASN A 135 9.19 -8.18 -18.81
C ASN A 135 10.58 -8.59 -18.35
N ASP A 136 10.71 -9.64 -17.53
CA ASP A 136 11.95 -10.01 -16.84
C ASP A 136 12.53 -8.81 -16.06
N GLU A 137 11.65 -8.16 -15.25
CA GLU A 137 11.99 -6.97 -14.48
C GLU A 137 11.34 -7.03 -13.10
N ASN A 138 12.13 -7.00 -12.04
CA ASN A 138 11.67 -7.07 -10.65
C ASN A 138 12.17 -5.93 -9.75
N ASN A 139 12.95 -5.00 -10.30
CA ASN A 139 13.43 -3.84 -9.55
C ASN A 139 12.33 -2.77 -9.48
N PRO A 140 11.85 -2.40 -8.28
CA PRO A 140 10.74 -1.43 -8.11
C PRO A 140 11.02 -0.06 -8.74
N GLU A 141 12.26 0.45 -8.67
CA GLU A 141 12.60 1.74 -9.26
C GLU A 141 12.56 1.71 -10.78
N VAL A 142 13.05 0.62 -11.39
CA VAL A 142 13.00 0.42 -12.84
C VAL A 142 11.55 0.26 -13.29
N ILE A 143 10.75 -0.51 -12.56
CA ILE A 143 9.30 -0.67 -12.81
C ILE A 143 8.60 0.69 -12.80
N ASN A 144 8.84 1.55 -11.80
CA ASN A 144 8.24 2.89 -11.73
C ASN A 144 8.64 3.74 -12.95
N LYS A 145 9.94 3.76 -13.31
CA LYS A 145 10.44 4.50 -14.47
C LYS A 145 9.85 4.01 -15.79
N LEU A 146 9.69 2.69 -15.95
CA LEU A 146 9.07 2.10 -17.14
C LEU A 146 7.57 2.46 -17.20
N ALA A 147 6.83 2.30 -16.10
CA ALA A 147 5.41 2.61 -16.05
C ALA A 147 5.12 4.07 -16.43
N ASN A 148 5.93 5.01 -15.95
CA ASN A 148 5.77 6.45 -16.23
C ASN A 148 6.07 6.84 -17.69
N ARG A 149 6.76 5.98 -18.46
CA ARG A 149 7.06 6.20 -19.88
C ARG A 149 6.14 5.41 -20.82
N GLY A 150 5.47 4.41 -20.27
CA GLY A 150 4.62 3.51 -21.05
C GLY A 150 3.25 4.11 -21.38
N LYS A 151 2.62 3.53 -22.38
CA LYS A 151 1.32 3.92 -22.89
C LYS A 151 0.34 2.76 -22.72
N VAL A 152 -0.58 2.90 -21.76
CA VAL A 152 -1.60 1.88 -21.42
C VAL A 152 -2.43 1.51 -22.65
N GLU A 153 -2.78 2.50 -23.48
CA GLU A 153 -3.58 2.32 -24.69
C GLU A 153 -2.88 1.48 -25.80
N LYS A 154 -1.61 1.15 -25.65
CA LYS A 154 -0.91 0.22 -26.54
C LYS A 154 -1.14 -1.25 -26.18
N VAL A 155 -1.66 -1.51 -24.99
CA VAL A 155 -1.87 -2.84 -24.40
C VAL A 155 -3.34 -3.09 -24.09
N ASP A 156 -3.97 -2.14 -23.43
CA ASP A 156 -5.38 -2.19 -23.03
C ASP A 156 -6.29 -1.79 -24.21
N LEU A 157 -7.44 -2.42 -24.28
CA LEU A 157 -8.51 -2.01 -25.18
C LEU A 157 -9.40 -0.99 -24.46
N LEU A 158 -9.56 0.19 -25.06
CA LEU A 158 -10.29 1.30 -24.45
C LEU A 158 -11.76 1.33 -24.85
N LEU A 159 -12.62 2.01 -24.09
CA LEU A 159 -14.05 2.10 -24.36
C LEU A 159 -14.34 2.71 -25.74
N ASN A 160 -13.67 3.80 -26.11
CA ASN A 160 -13.83 4.45 -27.42
C ASN A 160 -13.46 3.59 -28.64
N GLU A 161 -12.83 2.46 -28.41
CA GLU A 161 -12.42 1.52 -29.48
C GLU A 161 -13.41 0.36 -29.64
N VAL A 162 -14.32 0.16 -28.67
CA VAL A 162 -15.24 -0.99 -28.65
C VAL A 162 -16.71 -0.58 -28.56
N VAL A 163 -16.98 0.67 -28.26
CA VAL A 163 -18.35 1.18 -28.09
C VAL A 163 -18.55 2.42 -28.93
N SER A 164 -19.62 2.44 -29.74
CA SER A 164 -19.94 3.54 -30.63
C SER A 164 -20.67 4.72 -29.94
N GLY A 165 -21.05 4.58 -28.66
CA GLY A 165 -21.77 5.59 -27.89
C GLY A 165 -21.27 5.71 -26.45
N PRO A 166 -21.76 6.69 -25.67
CA PRO A 166 -21.39 6.84 -24.26
C PRO A 166 -21.98 5.70 -23.41
N ILE A 167 -21.22 5.25 -22.40
CA ILE A 167 -21.67 4.31 -21.37
C ILE A 167 -21.78 5.12 -20.07
N GLY A 168 -22.96 5.68 -19.80
CA GLY A 168 -23.15 6.59 -18.66
C GLY A 168 -22.12 7.72 -18.67
N GLU A 169 -21.49 7.97 -17.53
CA GLU A 169 -20.47 9.00 -17.36
C GLU A 169 -19.03 8.47 -17.53
N LEU A 170 -18.84 7.21 -17.95
CA LEU A 170 -17.52 6.62 -18.09
C LEU A 170 -16.65 7.39 -19.09
N PRO A 171 -15.39 7.72 -18.74
CA PRO A 171 -14.48 8.38 -19.65
C PRO A 171 -14.23 7.51 -20.89
N LYS A 172 -14.18 8.13 -22.08
CA LYS A 172 -13.95 7.41 -23.34
C LYS A 172 -12.62 6.64 -23.38
N ASP A 173 -11.64 7.11 -22.63
CA ASP A 173 -10.33 6.49 -22.46
C ASP A 173 -10.25 5.49 -21.27
N ALA A 174 -11.41 5.15 -20.68
CA ALA A 174 -11.45 4.07 -19.70
C ALA A 174 -11.14 2.73 -20.35
N THR A 175 -10.44 1.87 -19.62
CA THR A 175 -10.14 0.51 -20.07
C THR A 175 -11.41 -0.31 -20.13
N ALA A 176 -11.74 -0.83 -21.30
CA ALA A 176 -12.78 -1.82 -21.50
C ALA A 176 -12.27 -3.24 -21.19
N VAL A 177 -11.06 -3.56 -21.69
CA VAL A 177 -10.42 -4.86 -21.45
C VAL A 177 -8.94 -4.66 -21.20
N ASN A 178 -8.49 -4.97 -20.00
CA ASN A 178 -7.07 -4.98 -19.69
C ASN A 178 -6.35 -6.01 -20.55
N PHE A 179 -5.21 -5.64 -21.11
CA PHE A 179 -4.42 -6.46 -22.05
C PHE A 179 -5.17 -6.90 -23.30
N GLY A 180 -6.30 -6.25 -23.63
CA GLY A 180 -7.16 -6.66 -24.74
C GLY A 180 -6.52 -6.61 -26.11
N LYS A 181 -5.61 -5.65 -26.35
CA LYS A 181 -4.94 -5.48 -27.66
C LYS A 181 -3.86 -6.52 -27.94
N VAL A 182 -3.18 -7.00 -26.90
CA VAL A 182 -2.04 -7.93 -27.08
C VAL A 182 -2.46 -9.39 -27.19
N ARG A 183 -3.77 -9.68 -27.15
CA ARG A 183 -4.31 -11.02 -27.28
C ARG A 183 -4.05 -11.67 -28.66
N HIS A 184 -3.90 -10.86 -29.71
CA HIS A 184 -3.64 -11.34 -31.07
C HIS A 184 -2.26 -10.93 -31.60
N ILE A 185 -1.87 -9.68 -31.44
CA ILE A 185 -0.61 -9.13 -31.93
C ILE A 185 0.00 -8.27 -30.82
N ASN A 186 1.18 -8.65 -30.35
CA ASN A 186 1.91 -7.89 -29.36
C ASN A 186 2.99 -7.01 -30.02
N LYS A 187 2.68 -5.72 -30.22
CA LYS A 187 3.63 -4.68 -30.65
C LYS A 187 4.00 -3.72 -29.51
N SER A 188 3.63 -4.04 -28.26
CA SER A 188 3.89 -3.20 -27.11
C SER A 188 5.35 -3.28 -26.65
N THR A 189 5.87 -2.20 -26.12
CA THR A 189 7.18 -2.14 -25.48
C THR A 189 7.12 -2.68 -24.04
N LYS A 190 8.27 -2.92 -23.41
CA LYS A 190 8.34 -3.23 -21.97
C LYS A 190 7.67 -2.13 -21.13
N ALA A 191 7.86 -0.86 -21.50
CA ALA A 191 7.25 0.28 -20.82
C ALA A 191 5.72 0.24 -20.92
N ASP A 192 5.17 -0.01 -22.09
CA ASP A 192 3.71 -0.09 -22.30
C ASP A 192 3.09 -1.22 -21.48
N ARG A 193 3.71 -2.39 -21.46
CA ARG A 193 3.24 -3.53 -20.65
C ARG A 193 3.32 -3.24 -19.16
N THR A 194 4.40 -2.59 -18.70
CA THR A 194 4.55 -2.18 -17.30
C THR A 194 3.48 -1.16 -16.90
N ALA A 195 3.17 -0.18 -17.76
CA ALA A 195 2.09 0.77 -17.53
C ALA A 195 0.71 0.07 -17.47
N ALA A 196 0.45 -0.90 -18.36
CA ALA A 196 -0.80 -1.66 -18.34
C ALA A 196 -0.95 -2.54 -17.09
N ILE A 197 0.13 -3.18 -16.61
CA ILE A 197 0.13 -3.91 -15.34
C ILE A 197 -0.21 -2.97 -14.18
N MET A 198 0.44 -1.81 -14.14
CA MET A 198 0.20 -0.80 -13.10
C MET A 198 -1.25 -0.29 -13.12
N ASN A 199 -1.78 -0.04 -14.32
CA ASN A 199 -3.17 0.36 -14.53
C ASN A 199 -4.16 -0.72 -14.09
N LEU A 200 -3.93 -1.99 -14.48
CA LEU A 200 -4.77 -3.12 -14.07
C LEU A 200 -4.87 -3.22 -12.55
N VAL A 201 -3.73 -3.22 -11.86
CA VAL A 201 -3.68 -3.35 -10.41
C VAL A 201 -4.33 -2.13 -9.73
N GLY A 202 -3.99 -0.92 -10.19
CA GLY A 202 -4.54 0.32 -9.64
C GLY A 202 -6.05 0.43 -9.83
N GLN A 203 -6.57 0.10 -11.00
CA GLN A 203 -8.02 0.10 -11.27
C GLN A 203 -8.76 -0.94 -10.42
N THR A 204 -8.23 -2.15 -10.30
CA THR A 204 -8.84 -3.21 -9.48
C THR A 204 -8.97 -2.76 -8.04
N VAL A 205 -7.89 -2.27 -7.45
CA VAL A 205 -7.88 -1.78 -6.06
C VAL A 205 -8.82 -0.58 -5.90
N ALA A 206 -8.75 0.42 -6.80
CA ALA A 206 -9.60 1.61 -6.70
C ALA A 206 -11.08 1.29 -6.77
N ARG A 207 -11.51 0.41 -7.70
CA ARG A 207 -12.92 0.04 -7.85
C ARG A 207 -13.44 -0.75 -6.67
N MET A 208 -12.65 -1.72 -6.16
CA MET A 208 -13.02 -2.48 -4.96
C MET A 208 -13.12 -1.55 -3.75
N ALA A 209 -12.14 -0.68 -3.55
CA ALA A 209 -12.13 0.28 -2.45
C ALA A 209 -13.30 1.26 -2.54
N SER A 210 -13.63 1.77 -3.74
CA SER A 210 -14.76 2.68 -3.93
C SER A 210 -16.08 1.99 -3.60
N ALA A 211 -16.29 0.76 -4.07
CA ALA A 211 -17.49 -0.02 -3.73
C ALA A 211 -17.60 -0.26 -2.23
N THR A 212 -16.47 -0.58 -1.58
CA THR A 212 -16.40 -0.75 -0.12
C THR A 212 -16.71 0.55 0.60
N ALA A 213 -16.12 1.68 0.19
CA ALA A 213 -16.36 2.98 0.81
C ALA A 213 -17.85 3.39 0.74
N VAL A 214 -18.47 3.18 -0.43
CA VAL A 214 -19.92 3.43 -0.60
C VAL A 214 -20.75 2.52 0.31
N ALA A 215 -20.44 1.22 0.39
CA ALA A 215 -21.15 0.28 1.23
C ALA A 215 -21.10 0.63 2.73
N PHE A 216 -20.01 1.23 3.17
CA PHE A 216 -19.83 1.68 4.56
C PHE A 216 -20.14 3.19 4.77
N ASN A 217 -20.67 3.88 3.79
CA ASN A 217 -20.95 5.33 3.83
C ASN A 217 -19.71 6.15 4.24
N CYS A 218 -18.58 5.86 3.61
CA CYS A 218 -17.35 6.64 3.75
C CYS A 218 -17.20 7.58 2.55
N GLU A 219 -17.05 8.87 2.79
CA GLU A 219 -16.78 9.87 1.75
C GLU A 219 -15.28 10.04 1.48
N ASN A 220 -14.46 9.67 2.46
CA ASN A 220 -13.02 9.85 2.43
C ASN A 220 -12.29 8.51 2.39
N VAL A 221 -11.34 8.41 1.48
CA VAL A 221 -10.46 7.24 1.31
C VAL A 221 -9.02 7.65 1.57
N TYR A 222 -8.38 7.03 2.54
CA TYR A 222 -6.95 7.26 2.84
C TYR A 222 -6.13 6.10 2.30
N VAL A 223 -5.03 6.40 1.63
CA VAL A 223 -4.20 5.37 1.00
C VAL A 223 -2.82 5.38 1.64
N VAL A 224 -2.49 4.27 2.29
CA VAL A 224 -1.21 4.04 2.97
C VAL A 224 -0.53 2.79 2.42
N GLY A 225 0.65 2.46 2.94
CA GLY A 225 1.49 1.37 2.43
C GLY A 225 2.47 1.86 1.37
N ARG A 226 3.25 0.94 0.83
CA ARG A 226 4.38 1.26 -0.06
C ARG A 226 3.99 1.38 -1.54
N THR A 227 2.96 0.67 -1.98
CA THR A 227 2.58 0.65 -3.41
C THR A 227 2.22 2.05 -3.96
N PRO A 228 1.64 2.99 -3.18
CA PRO A 228 1.41 4.37 -3.64
C PRO A 228 2.67 5.19 -3.95
N GLN A 229 3.86 4.68 -3.71
CA GLN A 229 5.12 5.28 -4.18
C GLN A 229 5.31 5.13 -5.69
N TYR A 230 4.60 4.22 -6.35
CA TYR A 230 4.53 4.18 -7.81
C TYR A 230 3.61 5.31 -8.31
N ASP A 231 4.17 6.25 -9.08
CA ASP A 231 3.45 7.46 -9.52
C ASP A 231 2.20 7.15 -10.35
N LEU A 232 2.34 6.23 -11.31
CA LEU A 232 1.21 5.84 -12.16
C LEU A 232 0.11 5.14 -11.34
N TYR A 233 0.48 4.24 -10.41
CA TYR A 233 -0.49 3.58 -9.53
C TYR A 233 -1.27 4.59 -8.69
N LYS A 234 -0.56 5.54 -8.07
CA LYS A 234 -1.17 6.63 -7.29
C LYS A 234 -2.12 7.47 -8.14
N SER A 235 -1.73 7.78 -9.38
CA SER A 235 -2.57 8.54 -10.31
C SER A 235 -3.83 7.78 -10.70
N VAL A 236 -3.72 6.47 -10.94
CA VAL A 236 -4.86 5.59 -11.25
C VAL A 236 -5.82 5.51 -10.07
N LEU A 237 -5.32 5.34 -8.84
CA LEU A 237 -6.16 5.35 -7.63
C LEU A 237 -6.92 6.67 -7.50
N LYS A 238 -6.22 7.82 -7.57
CA LYS A 238 -6.86 9.14 -7.49
C LYS A 238 -7.96 9.30 -8.51
N ARG A 239 -7.68 8.96 -9.77
CA ARG A 239 -8.65 9.08 -10.86
C ARG A 239 -9.94 8.29 -10.57
N TRP A 240 -9.82 7.01 -10.23
CA TRP A 240 -10.99 6.13 -10.10
C TRP A 240 -11.75 6.30 -8.79
N ILE A 241 -11.07 6.69 -7.71
CA ILE A 241 -11.72 7.05 -6.45
C ILE A 241 -12.51 8.35 -6.64
N SER A 242 -11.91 9.37 -7.28
CA SER A 242 -12.60 10.63 -7.60
C SER A 242 -13.78 10.42 -8.56
N PHE A 243 -13.63 9.53 -9.55
CA PHE A 243 -14.72 9.17 -10.46
C PHE A 243 -15.94 8.56 -9.74
N ALA A 244 -15.70 7.87 -8.62
CA ALA A 244 -16.77 7.34 -7.77
C ALA A 244 -17.40 8.40 -6.83
N GLY A 245 -17.03 9.67 -6.97
CA GLY A 245 -17.53 10.77 -6.13
C GLY A 245 -16.88 10.86 -4.75
N LEU A 246 -15.77 10.14 -4.54
CA LEU A 246 -15.09 10.05 -3.25
C LEU A 246 -13.83 10.92 -3.24
N SER A 247 -13.45 11.43 -2.06
CA SER A 247 -12.15 12.06 -1.86
C SER A 247 -11.06 11.02 -1.57
N SER A 248 -9.82 11.30 -2.00
CA SER A 248 -8.68 10.45 -1.64
C SER A 248 -7.52 11.26 -1.09
N ASP A 249 -6.91 10.78 -0.02
CA ASP A 249 -5.71 11.34 0.58
C ASP A 249 -4.59 10.31 0.67
N PHE A 250 -3.35 10.77 0.57
CA PHE A 250 -2.13 9.96 0.59
C PHE A 250 -1.18 10.56 1.62
N PRO A 251 -1.31 10.22 2.89
CA PRO A 251 -0.48 10.79 3.94
C PRO A 251 1.00 10.60 3.67
N LYS A 252 1.80 11.63 3.94
CA LYS A 252 3.26 11.51 3.89
C LYS A 252 3.71 10.42 4.86
N ASN A 253 4.70 9.63 4.47
CA ASN A 253 5.20 8.47 5.22
C ASN A 253 4.13 7.37 5.45
N GLY A 254 3.14 7.29 4.58
CA GLY A 254 2.06 6.30 4.69
C GLY A 254 2.54 4.84 4.68
N GLU A 255 3.73 4.57 4.14
CA GLU A 255 4.36 3.25 4.17
C GLU A 255 4.70 2.78 5.58
N PHE A 256 4.81 3.70 6.54
CA PHE A 256 5.11 3.41 7.94
C PHE A 256 3.86 3.44 8.84
N ALA A 257 2.66 3.54 8.27
CA ALA A 257 1.43 3.64 9.06
C ALA A 257 1.30 2.47 10.04
N SER A 258 1.54 1.22 9.60
CA SER A 258 1.42 0.04 10.47
C SER A 258 2.44 0.05 11.60
N SER A 259 3.71 0.30 11.31
CA SER A 259 4.76 0.34 12.37
C SER A 259 4.53 1.49 13.35
N LEU A 260 4.14 2.67 12.86
CA LEU A 260 3.83 3.82 13.72
C LEU A 260 2.59 3.56 14.59
N GLY A 261 1.55 2.93 14.02
CA GLY A 261 0.32 2.63 14.72
C GLY A 261 0.47 1.67 15.90
N THR A 262 1.56 0.87 15.96
CA THR A 262 1.88 0.05 17.14
C THR A 262 2.28 0.89 18.36
N LEU A 263 2.58 2.17 18.17
CA LEU A 263 3.06 3.10 19.19
C LEU A 263 1.98 4.07 19.69
N ILE A 264 0.82 4.06 19.04
CA ILE A 264 -0.30 4.97 19.33
C ILE A 264 -1.35 4.22 20.15
N ASP A 265 -1.74 4.82 21.27
CA ASP A 265 -2.73 4.29 22.23
C ASP A 265 -4.15 4.32 21.65
#